data_e1fb4a1d37e9768cdf47a936f3353502
#
_entry.id   e1fb4a1d37e9768cdf47a936f3353502
#
_cell.length_a   1.000
_cell.length_b   1.000
_cell.length_c   1.000
_cell.angle_alpha   90.00
_cell.angle_beta   90.00
_cell.angle_gamma   90.00
#
_symmetry.space_group_name_H-M   'P 1'
#
loop_
_entity.id
_entity.type
_entity.pdbx_description
1 polymer ?
#
loop_
_entity_poly.entity_id
_entity_poly.type
_entity_poly.pdbx_seq_one_letter_code
_entity_poly.pdbx_strand_id
1 'polypeptide(L)'
;MKYIVNTSNDPAYNIALEAYAFRELVNEDELFILWINRPAIIVGKHQNTIQEINKEYTDAHGIKVVRRLSGGGAVYHDLNNLNYTIISNKADEGAFDFKTFSQPVIATLADLGVKAEFTGRNDLEIDGKKFCGNAQAYYKGRMMHHGCLLFDVDMSVLGQALKVSKDKIESKGVKSVRARVTNIVDELPEKISVNEFSDKILEKMKEFYPEMTEYVLSESELAKIQDSYEKQFNTWDWTYGQSPEYTVERNVRYPAGKISTYANVENSIIKSVKIYGDFFGIGDVSDIEELLVGVPYEYEDVLAKLKTIDTTHYFSRMTTEEVAKAIVA
;
A
#
# COMPACT_ATOMS: atom_id res chain seq x y z
N MET A 1 -18.92 14.56 -2.26
CA MET A 1 -17.66 14.19 -1.55
C MET A 1 -17.49 15.05 -0.31
N LYS A 2 -16.91 14.53 0.78
CA LYS A 2 -16.48 15.32 1.93
C LYS A 2 -14.97 15.18 2.13
N TYR A 3 -14.31 16.16 2.74
CA TYR A 3 -12.89 16.05 3.10
C TYR A 3 -12.68 16.14 4.61
N ILE A 4 -11.68 15.41 5.10
CA ILE A 4 -11.30 15.42 6.52
C ILE A 4 -9.97 16.16 6.64
N VAL A 5 -9.93 17.18 7.50
CA VAL A 5 -8.70 17.88 7.85
C VAL A 5 -7.91 17.05 8.85
N ASN A 6 -6.69 16.67 8.47
CA ASN A 6 -5.77 15.92 9.33
C ASN A 6 -4.51 16.75 9.62
N THR A 7 -4.25 16.97 10.89
CA THR A 7 -3.08 17.71 11.36
C THR A 7 -2.01 16.83 11.99
N SER A 8 -2.26 15.52 12.09
CA SER A 8 -1.31 14.57 12.66
C SER A 8 -0.20 14.23 11.67
N ASN A 9 1.04 14.16 12.16
CA ASN A 9 2.18 13.59 11.43
C ASN A 9 2.59 12.20 11.96
N ASP A 10 1.83 11.60 12.89
CA ASP A 10 2.11 10.23 13.34
C ASP A 10 1.61 9.21 12.31
N PRO A 11 2.50 8.39 11.71
CA PRO A 11 2.11 7.46 10.65
C PRO A 11 1.10 6.39 11.11
N ALA A 12 1.18 5.90 12.34
CA ALA A 12 0.23 4.90 12.83
C ALA A 12 -1.14 5.52 13.11
N TYR A 13 -1.18 6.77 13.61
CA TYR A 13 -2.42 7.51 13.80
C TYR A 13 -3.08 7.83 12.44
N ASN A 14 -2.30 8.24 11.45
CA ASN A 14 -2.81 8.54 10.10
C ASN A 14 -3.41 7.29 9.45
N ILE A 15 -2.79 6.12 9.62
CA ILE A 15 -3.36 4.83 9.17
C ILE A 15 -4.64 4.47 9.98
N ALA A 16 -4.68 4.77 11.28
CA ALA A 16 -5.88 4.55 12.10
C ALA A 16 -7.05 5.45 11.67
N LEU A 17 -6.79 6.72 11.37
CA LEU A 17 -7.77 7.66 10.81
C LEU A 17 -8.30 7.16 9.45
N GLU A 18 -7.40 6.78 8.55
CA GLU A 18 -7.74 6.23 7.24
C GLU A 18 -8.61 4.96 7.38
N ALA A 19 -8.24 4.06 8.28
CA ALA A 19 -8.99 2.84 8.59
C ALA A 19 -10.39 3.13 9.14
N TYR A 20 -10.50 4.11 10.04
CA TYR A 20 -11.77 4.54 10.60
C TYR A 20 -12.67 5.13 9.51
N ALA A 21 -12.15 6.05 8.72
CA ALA A 21 -12.89 6.65 7.60
C ALA A 21 -13.37 5.58 6.61
N PHE A 22 -12.53 4.59 6.33
CA PHE A 22 -12.82 3.52 5.38
C PHE A 22 -13.87 2.52 5.89
N ARG A 23 -13.84 2.16 7.18
CA ARG A 23 -14.65 1.07 7.75
C ARG A 23 -15.91 1.54 8.46
N GLU A 24 -15.86 2.72 9.09
CA GLU A 24 -16.90 3.19 10.00
C GLU A 24 -17.76 4.33 9.41
N LEU A 25 -17.17 5.23 8.58
CA LEU A 25 -17.93 6.32 7.97
C LEU A 25 -18.69 5.85 6.71
N VAL A 26 -19.43 4.75 6.84
CA VAL A 26 -20.10 4.07 5.72
C VAL A 26 -21.28 4.84 5.13
N ASN A 27 -21.82 5.82 5.87
CA ASN A 27 -22.91 6.68 5.40
C ASN A 27 -22.41 7.82 4.49
N GLU A 28 -21.10 8.04 4.43
CA GLU A 28 -20.48 9.03 3.55
C GLU A 28 -20.06 8.36 2.25
N ASP A 29 -20.67 8.73 1.14
CA ASP A 29 -20.45 8.10 -0.17
C ASP A 29 -18.99 8.22 -0.63
N GLU A 30 -18.40 9.42 -0.44
CA GLU A 30 -17.04 9.70 -0.89
C GLU A 30 -16.34 10.60 0.13
N LEU A 31 -15.12 10.18 0.52
CA LEU A 31 -14.26 10.92 1.44
C LEU A 31 -12.90 11.18 0.82
N PHE A 32 -12.32 12.33 1.16
CA PHE A 32 -10.97 12.74 0.76
C PHE A 32 -10.16 13.15 1.98
N ILE A 33 -8.88 12.71 2.06
CA ILE A 33 -7.96 13.06 3.14
C ILE A 33 -6.59 13.37 2.54
N LEU A 34 -5.98 14.50 2.93
CA LEU A 34 -4.57 14.78 2.72
C LEU A 34 -3.81 14.59 4.03
N TRP A 35 -2.63 14.00 3.98
CA TRP A 35 -1.85 13.71 5.17
C TRP A 35 -0.35 13.61 4.91
N ILE A 36 0.43 13.97 5.92
CA ILE A 36 1.89 13.97 5.91
C ILE A 36 2.37 13.17 7.11
N ASN A 37 3.42 12.36 6.92
CA ASN A 37 4.04 11.61 8.01
C ASN A 37 5.41 12.18 8.38
N ARG A 38 5.75 12.14 9.67
CA ARG A 38 7.16 12.15 10.08
C ARG A 38 7.89 10.93 9.49
N PRO A 39 9.25 10.90 9.51
CA PRO A 39 10.01 9.81 8.90
C PRO A 39 9.49 8.42 9.27
N ALA A 40 9.05 7.67 8.25
CA ALA A 40 8.43 6.37 8.43
C ALA A 40 8.58 5.46 7.21
N ILE A 41 8.56 4.15 7.44
CA ILE A 41 8.32 3.15 6.40
C ILE A 41 6.90 2.63 6.54
N ILE A 42 6.14 2.68 5.45
CA ILE A 42 4.80 2.12 5.37
C ILE A 42 4.85 0.82 4.58
N VAL A 43 4.71 -0.32 5.27
CA VAL A 43 4.68 -1.64 4.63
C VAL A 43 3.27 -2.01 4.18
N GLY A 44 3.17 -2.72 3.06
CA GLY A 44 1.90 -3.22 2.54
C GLY A 44 1.28 -4.32 3.41
N LYS A 45 -0.05 -4.48 3.32
CA LYS A 45 -0.82 -5.43 4.13
C LYS A 45 -0.20 -6.83 4.19
N HIS A 46 0.29 -7.32 3.03
CA HIS A 46 0.76 -8.70 2.87
C HIS A 46 2.29 -8.85 2.87
N GLN A 47 3.06 -7.82 3.26
CA GLN A 47 4.52 -7.90 3.26
C GLN A 47 5.05 -8.47 4.57
N ASN A 48 6.12 -9.27 4.48
CA ASN A 48 6.94 -9.62 5.64
C ASN A 48 7.82 -8.42 6.00
N THR A 49 7.46 -7.71 7.06
CA THR A 49 8.09 -6.44 7.44
C THR A 49 9.60 -6.54 7.58
N ILE A 50 10.11 -7.57 8.26
CA ILE A 50 11.54 -7.76 8.51
C ILE A 50 12.34 -7.94 7.21
N GLN A 51 11.73 -8.50 6.18
CA GLN A 51 12.38 -8.69 4.88
C GLN A 51 12.40 -7.42 4.02
N GLU A 52 11.49 -6.48 4.26
CA GLU A 52 11.36 -5.27 3.46
C GLU A 52 12.17 -4.09 4.00
N ILE A 53 12.56 -4.11 5.28
CA ILE A 53 13.22 -2.99 5.95
C ILE A 53 14.67 -3.30 6.35
N ASN A 54 15.49 -2.27 6.39
CA ASN A 54 16.78 -2.30 7.09
C ASN A 54 16.55 -1.90 8.55
N LYS A 55 16.27 -2.91 9.41
CA LYS A 55 15.88 -2.65 10.80
C LYS A 55 16.95 -1.89 11.59
N GLU A 56 18.23 -2.20 11.38
CA GLU A 56 19.34 -1.50 12.04
C GLU A 56 19.34 -0.01 11.68
N TYR A 57 19.17 0.29 10.40
CA TYR A 57 19.09 1.68 9.92
C TYR A 57 17.86 2.41 10.46
N THR A 58 16.70 1.78 10.42
CA THR A 58 15.45 2.40 10.90
C THR A 58 15.49 2.70 12.39
N ASP A 59 16.02 1.78 13.19
CA ASP A 59 16.15 1.96 14.65
C ASP A 59 17.16 3.08 14.98
N ALA A 60 18.32 3.10 14.30
CA ALA A 60 19.33 4.11 14.50
C ALA A 60 18.89 5.55 14.14
N HIS A 61 17.95 5.69 13.20
CA HIS A 61 17.46 6.99 12.71
C HIS A 61 16.06 7.35 13.20
N GLY A 62 15.47 6.57 14.11
CA GLY A 62 14.13 6.83 14.63
C GLY A 62 13.02 6.78 13.58
N ILE A 63 13.23 6.01 12.49
CA ILE A 63 12.25 5.86 11.41
C ILE A 63 11.18 4.87 11.87
N LYS A 64 9.95 5.34 12.03
CA LYS A 64 8.83 4.51 12.47
C LYS A 64 8.40 3.56 11.35
N VAL A 65 8.15 2.30 11.69
CA VAL A 65 7.62 1.31 10.74
C VAL A 65 6.18 1.02 11.08
N VAL A 66 5.28 1.12 10.10
CA VAL A 66 3.84 0.83 10.27
C VAL A 66 3.30 0.06 9.07
N ARG A 67 2.24 -0.71 9.29
CA ARG A 67 1.56 -1.48 8.24
C ARG A 67 0.26 -0.81 7.85
N ARG A 68 0.03 -0.62 6.53
CA ARG A 68 -1.23 -0.10 5.97
C ARG A 68 -2.23 -1.22 5.66
N LEU A 69 -3.47 -0.83 5.35
CA LEU A 69 -4.57 -1.76 5.03
C LEU A 69 -4.53 -2.29 3.59
N SER A 70 -3.89 -1.58 2.67
CA SER A 70 -3.80 -1.97 1.26
C SER A 70 -2.57 -2.84 1.00
N GLY A 71 -2.59 -3.60 -0.10
CA GLY A 71 -1.45 -4.34 -0.62
C GLY A 71 -0.35 -3.44 -1.21
N GLY A 72 0.52 -4.04 -2.01
CA GLY A 72 1.64 -3.36 -2.65
C GLY A 72 2.92 -3.35 -1.83
N GLY A 73 3.99 -2.72 -2.36
CA GLY A 73 5.32 -2.66 -1.77
C GLY A 73 5.47 -1.65 -0.64
N ALA A 74 6.57 -1.74 0.11
CA ALA A 74 6.93 -0.77 1.14
C ALA A 74 7.37 0.56 0.50
N VAL A 75 7.01 1.66 1.17
CA VAL A 75 7.36 3.04 0.79
C VAL A 75 7.97 3.77 1.98
N TYR A 76 8.81 4.78 1.70
CA TYR A 76 9.35 5.69 2.70
C TYR A 76 8.60 7.02 2.63
N HIS A 77 8.27 7.57 3.79
CA HIS A 77 7.65 8.88 3.98
C HIS A 77 8.53 9.76 4.88
N ASP A 78 8.50 11.04 4.62
CA ASP A 78 9.00 12.10 5.51
C ASP A 78 8.07 13.33 5.47
N LEU A 79 8.46 14.42 6.13
CA LEU A 79 7.63 15.63 6.20
C LEU A 79 7.43 16.36 4.85
N ASN A 80 8.19 15.99 3.83
CA ASN A 80 8.10 16.53 2.48
C ASN A 80 7.43 15.55 1.50
N ASN A 81 6.82 14.49 2.02
CA ASN A 81 6.04 13.54 1.26
C ASN A 81 4.55 13.79 1.54
N LEU A 82 3.77 14.08 0.52
CA LEU A 82 2.33 14.27 0.64
C LEU A 82 1.60 12.99 0.27
N ASN A 83 0.65 12.58 1.09
CA ASN A 83 -0.23 11.47 0.81
C ASN A 83 -1.66 11.96 0.61
N TYR A 84 -2.39 11.29 -0.26
CA TYR A 84 -3.80 11.51 -0.44
C TYR A 84 -4.57 10.19 -0.35
N THR A 85 -5.80 10.27 0.14
CA THR A 85 -6.71 9.13 0.24
C THR A 85 -8.07 9.53 -0.30
N ILE A 86 -8.63 8.70 -1.18
CA ILE A 86 -10.02 8.78 -1.66
C ILE A 86 -10.72 7.50 -1.25
N ILE A 87 -11.86 7.64 -0.58
CA ILE A 87 -12.72 6.51 -0.22
C ILE A 87 -14.04 6.70 -0.98
N SER A 88 -14.51 5.64 -1.65
CA SER A 88 -15.73 5.70 -2.48
C SER A 88 -16.56 4.43 -2.36
N ASN A 89 -17.88 4.60 -2.32
CA ASN A 89 -18.85 3.52 -2.41
C ASN A 89 -19.25 3.22 -3.87
N LYS A 90 -18.74 3.98 -4.84
CA LYS A 90 -19.12 3.92 -6.26
C LYS A 90 -18.16 3.11 -7.13
N ALA A 91 -17.09 2.55 -6.52
CA ALA A 91 -16.13 1.75 -7.26
C ALA A 91 -16.61 0.30 -7.39
N ASP A 92 -16.42 -0.29 -8.56
CA ASP A 92 -16.65 -1.72 -8.77
C ASP A 92 -15.64 -2.52 -7.95
N GLU A 93 -16.13 -3.44 -7.14
CA GLU A 93 -15.31 -4.24 -6.25
C GLU A 93 -14.32 -5.10 -7.07
N GLY A 94 -13.01 -4.97 -6.75
CA GLY A 94 -11.93 -5.69 -7.44
C GLY A 94 -11.49 -5.11 -8.77
N ALA A 95 -12.10 -4.04 -9.27
CA ALA A 95 -11.70 -3.43 -10.54
C ALA A 95 -10.29 -2.80 -10.52
N PHE A 96 -9.80 -2.40 -9.33
CA PHE A 96 -8.50 -1.74 -9.15
C PHE A 96 -8.25 -0.62 -10.16
N ASP A 97 -9.20 0.32 -10.27
CA ASP A 97 -9.10 1.49 -11.15
C ASP A 97 -8.22 2.58 -10.51
N PHE A 98 -6.91 2.43 -10.71
CA PHE A 98 -5.94 3.42 -10.21
C PHE A 98 -5.95 4.70 -11.06
N LYS A 99 -6.30 4.62 -12.33
CA LYS A 99 -6.21 5.73 -13.26
C LYS A 99 -7.22 6.82 -12.94
N THR A 100 -8.49 6.46 -12.75
CA THR A 100 -9.57 7.42 -12.45
C THR A 100 -9.29 8.17 -11.16
N PHE A 101 -8.90 7.47 -10.10
CA PHE A 101 -8.67 8.09 -8.79
C PHE A 101 -7.35 8.89 -8.68
N SER A 102 -6.48 8.81 -9.69
CA SER A 102 -5.26 9.63 -9.78
C SER A 102 -5.45 10.90 -10.61
N GLN A 103 -6.59 11.09 -11.29
CA GLN A 103 -6.81 12.24 -12.18
C GLN A 103 -6.68 13.60 -11.49
N PRO A 104 -7.17 13.83 -10.25
CA PRO A 104 -7.00 15.13 -9.59
C PRO A 104 -5.53 15.52 -9.40
N VAL A 105 -4.67 14.54 -9.08
CA VAL A 105 -3.22 14.77 -8.93
C VAL A 105 -2.59 15.14 -10.27
N ILE A 106 -2.92 14.40 -11.33
CA ILE A 106 -2.41 14.68 -12.69
C ILE A 106 -2.87 16.06 -13.16
N ALA A 107 -4.13 16.43 -12.92
CA ALA A 107 -4.67 17.74 -13.28
C ALA A 107 -4.01 18.88 -12.49
N THR A 108 -3.74 18.70 -11.19
CA THR A 108 -3.01 19.68 -10.38
C THR A 108 -1.61 19.92 -10.94
N LEU A 109 -0.89 18.86 -11.32
CA LEU A 109 0.45 18.99 -11.91
C LEU A 109 0.41 19.67 -13.28
N ALA A 110 -0.61 19.39 -14.09
CA ALA A 110 -0.81 20.06 -15.38
C ALA A 110 -1.02 21.57 -15.22
N ASP A 111 -1.79 22.02 -14.23
CA ASP A 111 -1.96 23.44 -13.91
C ASP A 111 -0.66 24.11 -13.45
N LEU A 112 0.22 23.33 -12.83
CA LEU A 112 1.55 23.76 -12.41
C LEU A 112 2.61 23.67 -13.55
N GLY A 113 2.18 23.33 -14.78
CA GLY A 113 3.05 23.26 -15.95
C GLY A 113 3.85 21.95 -16.06
N VAL A 114 3.49 20.92 -15.31
CA VAL A 114 4.18 19.60 -15.33
C VAL A 114 3.29 18.55 -15.98
N LYS A 115 3.80 17.88 -17.00
CA LYS A 115 3.12 16.77 -17.64
C LYS A 115 3.36 15.47 -16.86
N ALA A 116 2.34 15.00 -16.17
CA ALA A 116 2.34 13.73 -15.48
C ALA A 116 1.43 12.72 -16.20
N GLU A 117 1.76 11.44 -16.10
CA GLU A 117 0.96 10.38 -16.70
C GLU A 117 0.87 9.14 -15.79
N PHE A 118 -0.25 8.43 -15.92
CA PHE A 118 -0.44 7.14 -15.28
C PHE A 118 0.26 6.05 -16.09
N THR A 119 1.12 5.25 -15.44
CA THR A 119 1.89 4.20 -16.11
C THR A 119 1.84 2.88 -15.35
N GLY A 120 2.10 1.80 -16.10
CA GLY A 120 2.22 0.47 -15.53
C GLY A 120 0.98 0.00 -14.77
N ARG A 121 1.20 -0.50 -13.57
CA ARG A 121 0.14 -1.09 -12.73
C ARG A 121 -0.54 -0.06 -11.83
N ASN A 122 0.24 0.81 -11.19
CA ASN A 122 -0.24 1.70 -10.13
C ASN A 122 0.70 2.90 -9.88
N ASP A 123 1.50 3.28 -10.87
CA ASP A 123 2.48 4.36 -10.75
C ASP A 123 2.03 5.62 -11.51
N LEU A 124 2.44 6.80 -11.02
CA LEU A 124 2.42 8.03 -11.78
C LEU A 124 3.86 8.46 -12.06
N GLU A 125 4.11 8.90 -13.29
CA GLU A 125 5.43 9.27 -13.78
C GLU A 125 5.46 10.66 -14.39
N ILE A 126 6.63 11.31 -14.28
CA ILE A 126 7.02 12.50 -15.02
C ILE A 126 8.28 12.11 -15.80
N ASP A 127 8.24 12.23 -17.12
CA ASP A 127 9.36 11.90 -18.02
C ASP A 127 9.96 10.50 -17.77
N GLY A 128 9.09 9.50 -17.53
CA GLY A 128 9.49 8.11 -17.28
C GLY A 128 10.11 7.86 -15.89
N LYS A 129 10.03 8.82 -14.97
CA LYS A 129 10.44 8.65 -13.57
C LYS A 129 9.22 8.69 -12.66
N LYS A 130 9.12 7.68 -11.81
CA LYS A 130 8.03 7.58 -10.84
C LYS A 130 8.13 8.67 -9.78
N PHE A 131 7.02 9.38 -9.55
CA PHE A 131 6.86 10.32 -8.43
C PHE A 131 5.73 9.94 -7.48
N CYS A 132 4.87 8.99 -7.86
CA CYS A 132 3.79 8.49 -7.00
C CYS A 132 3.58 6.99 -7.18
N GLY A 133 3.35 6.31 -6.07
CA GLY A 133 2.85 4.94 -6.02
C GLY A 133 1.47 4.92 -5.39
N ASN A 134 0.53 4.22 -6.03
CA ASN A 134 -0.85 4.10 -5.54
C ASN A 134 -1.13 2.68 -5.05
N ALA A 135 -2.06 2.57 -4.10
CA ALA A 135 -2.58 1.31 -3.64
C ALA A 135 -4.09 1.42 -3.38
N GLN A 136 -4.80 0.30 -3.50
CA GLN A 136 -6.23 0.23 -3.24
C GLN A 136 -6.54 -0.91 -2.27
N ALA A 137 -7.60 -0.73 -1.49
CA ALA A 137 -8.19 -1.76 -0.65
C ALA A 137 -9.71 -1.72 -0.80
N TYR A 138 -10.34 -2.89 -0.59
CA TYR A 138 -11.79 -3.05 -0.64
C TYR A 138 -12.30 -3.60 0.68
N TYR A 139 -13.45 -3.12 1.10
CA TYR A 139 -14.11 -3.58 2.32
C TYR A 139 -15.61 -3.33 2.22
N LYS A 140 -16.42 -4.39 2.22
CA LYS A 140 -17.89 -4.34 2.19
C LYS A 140 -18.46 -3.40 1.10
N GLY A 141 -17.97 -3.55 -0.13
CA GLY A 141 -18.40 -2.75 -1.28
C GLY A 141 -17.85 -1.32 -1.33
N ARG A 142 -16.96 -0.94 -0.40
CA ARG A 142 -16.24 0.33 -0.43
C ARG A 142 -14.82 0.14 -0.96
N MET A 143 -14.34 1.10 -1.69
CA MET A 143 -12.95 1.18 -2.14
C MET A 143 -12.23 2.33 -1.43
N MET A 144 -11.02 2.07 -0.97
CA MET A 144 -10.06 3.06 -0.53
C MET A 144 -8.89 3.08 -1.50
N HIS A 145 -8.64 4.24 -2.09
CA HIS A 145 -7.48 4.50 -2.94
C HIS A 145 -6.59 5.51 -2.23
N HIS A 146 -5.31 5.19 -2.09
CA HIS A 146 -4.34 6.14 -1.58
C HIS A 146 -3.07 6.16 -2.43
N GLY A 147 -2.44 7.32 -2.47
CA GLY A 147 -1.19 7.57 -3.18
C GLY A 147 -0.19 8.30 -2.31
N CYS A 148 1.09 8.00 -2.56
CA CYS A 148 2.24 8.59 -1.91
C CYS A 148 2.99 9.43 -2.94
N LEU A 149 2.96 10.76 -2.79
CA LEU A 149 3.55 11.76 -3.68
C LEU A 149 4.95 12.13 -3.18
N LEU A 150 5.98 11.80 -3.94
CA LEU A 150 7.35 12.20 -3.67
C LEU A 150 7.50 13.68 -4.02
N PHE A 151 7.21 14.57 -3.07
CA PHE A 151 7.25 16.00 -3.33
C PHE A 151 8.67 16.58 -3.23
N ASP A 152 9.33 16.41 -2.08
CA ASP A 152 10.73 16.82 -1.83
C ASP A 152 11.40 15.86 -0.83
N VAL A 153 11.23 14.56 -1.09
CA VAL A 153 11.66 13.46 -0.21
C VAL A 153 13.18 13.28 -0.24
N ASP A 154 13.79 13.00 0.90
CA ASP A 154 15.20 12.61 0.94
C ASP A 154 15.43 11.20 0.36
N MET A 155 15.79 11.17 -0.93
CA MET A 155 16.06 9.93 -1.67
C MET A 155 17.23 9.13 -1.12
N SER A 156 18.09 9.73 -0.32
CA SER A 156 19.24 9.03 0.29
C SER A 156 18.80 8.09 1.41
N VAL A 157 17.80 8.51 2.18
CA VAL A 157 17.19 7.72 3.25
C VAL A 157 16.40 6.54 2.69
N LEU A 158 15.61 6.78 1.63
CA LEU A 158 14.81 5.75 0.97
C LEU A 158 15.66 4.54 0.57
N GLY A 159 16.83 4.77 -0.02
CA GLY A 159 17.73 3.69 -0.45
C GLY A 159 18.40 2.92 0.69
N GLN A 160 18.50 3.51 1.89
CA GLN A 160 19.13 2.88 3.06
C GLN A 160 18.13 2.22 4.00
N ALA A 161 16.92 2.79 4.09
CA ALA A 161 15.87 2.31 4.99
C ALA A 161 15.14 1.06 4.48
N LEU A 162 15.04 0.90 3.15
CA LEU A 162 14.41 -0.26 2.52
C LEU A 162 15.45 -1.29 2.07
N LYS A 163 15.16 -2.59 2.31
CA LYS A 163 15.92 -3.67 1.67
C LYS A 163 15.48 -3.82 0.22
N VAL A 164 16.40 -3.63 -0.71
CA VAL A 164 16.17 -3.95 -2.11
C VAL A 164 16.39 -5.44 -2.30
N SER A 165 15.33 -6.21 -2.56
CA SER A 165 15.47 -7.65 -2.82
C SER A 165 16.32 -7.89 -4.08
N LYS A 166 17.14 -8.96 -4.06
CA LYS A 166 17.99 -9.35 -5.21
C LYS A 166 17.16 -9.49 -6.49
N ASP A 167 15.95 -10.01 -6.39
CA ASP A 167 15.03 -10.19 -7.52
C ASP A 167 14.59 -8.88 -8.17
N LYS A 168 14.46 -7.79 -7.40
CA LYS A 168 14.19 -6.44 -7.95
C LYS A 168 15.40 -5.88 -8.71
N ILE A 169 16.60 -6.30 -8.33
CA ILE A 169 17.85 -5.90 -9.01
C ILE A 169 17.98 -6.68 -10.33
N GLU A 170 17.74 -7.98 -10.33
CA GLU A 170 17.86 -8.86 -11.50
C GLU A 170 16.80 -8.61 -12.57
N SER A 171 15.53 -8.38 -12.16
CA SER A 171 14.41 -8.25 -13.10
C SER A 171 14.31 -6.89 -13.81
N LYS A 172 14.97 -5.83 -13.29
CA LYS A 172 14.87 -4.44 -13.82
C LYS A 172 16.23 -3.82 -14.25
N GLY A 173 17.31 -4.59 -14.26
CA GLY A 173 18.66 -4.10 -14.55
C GLY A 173 19.21 -3.18 -13.46
N VAL A 174 20.54 -2.96 -13.47
CA VAL A 174 21.31 -2.24 -12.41
C VAL A 174 21.09 -0.72 -12.38
N LYS A 175 19.91 -0.20 -12.77
CA LYS A 175 19.63 1.22 -12.54
C LYS A 175 19.31 1.44 -11.06
N SER A 176 20.03 2.37 -10.42
CA SER A 176 19.81 2.75 -9.02
C SER A 176 18.35 3.20 -8.78
N VAL A 177 17.87 3.08 -7.55
CA VAL A 177 16.53 3.60 -7.17
C VAL A 177 16.38 5.06 -7.60
N ARG A 178 17.43 5.90 -7.40
CA ARG A 178 17.48 7.30 -7.84
C ARG A 178 17.24 7.53 -9.34
N ALA A 179 17.63 6.58 -10.19
CA ALA A 179 17.44 6.72 -11.65
C ALA A 179 15.99 6.43 -12.09
N ARG A 180 15.12 5.96 -11.19
CA ARG A 180 13.75 5.52 -11.49
C ARG A 180 12.68 6.34 -10.79
N VAL A 181 13.05 7.24 -9.88
CA VAL A 181 12.12 8.11 -9.14
C VAL A 181 12.54 9.56 -9.29
N THR A 182 11.59 10.48 -9.11
CA THR A 182 11.85 11.92 -9.07
C THR A 182 11.01 12.56 -7.98
N ASN A 183 11.47 13.68 -7.43
CA ASN A 183 10.65 14.56 -6.61
C ASN A 183 9.85 15.50 -7.51
N ILE A 184 8.61 15.76 -7.14
CA ILE A 184 7.74 16.71 -7.87
C ILE A 184 8.38 18.10 -7.90
N VAL A 185 8.94 18.56 -6.77
CA VAL A 185 9.54 19.89 -6.67
C VAL A 185 10.68 20.11 -7.68
N ASP A 186 11.40 19.06 -8.08
CA ASP A 186 12.49 19.17 -9.05
C ASP A 186 11.99 19.45 -10.48
N GLU A 187 10.77 19.05 -10.77
CA GLU A 187 10.13 19.16 -12.08
C GLU A 187 9.24 20.42 -12.20
N LEU A 188 8.98 21.13 -11.10
CA LEU A 188 8.16 22.34 -11.10
C LEU A 188 8.91 23.53 -11.69
N PRO A 189 8.30 24.31 -12.64
CA PRO A 189 8.86 25.58 -13.15
C PRO A 189 9.09 26.61 -12.05
N GLU A 190 8.18 26.69 -11.06
CA GLU A 190 8.27 27.54 -9.88
C GLU A 190 8.25 26.68 -8.63
N LYS A 191 9.22 26.89 -7.73
CA LYS A 191 9.32 26.14 -6.48
C LYS A 191 8.26 26.59 -5.49
N ILE A 192 7.50 25.65 -4.97
CA ILE A 192 6.51 25.84 -3.92
C ILE A 192 6.80 24.89 -2.77
N SER A 193 6.20 25.11 -1.61
CA SER A 193 6.27 24.20 -0.47
C SER A 193 5.29 23.01 -0.61
N VAL A 194 5.51 21.95 0.17
CA VAL A 194 4.58 20.80 0.22
C VAL A 194 3.19 21.22 0.71
N ASN A 195 3.11 22.22 1.58
CA ASN A 195 1.82 22.76 2.06
C ASN A 195 1.08 23.50 0.95
N GLU A 196 1.75 24.36 0.20
CA GLU A 196 1.15 25.03 -0.96
C GLU A 196 0.71 24.02 -2.02
N PHE A 197 1.48 22.95 -2.24
CA PHE A 197 1.08 21.88 -3.13
C PHE A 197 -0.14 21.11 -2.62
N SER A 198 -0.22 20.86 -1.31
CA SER A 198 -1.39 20.29 -0.65
C SER A 198 -2.65 21.12 -0.86
N ASP A 199 -2.53 22.44 -0.69
CA ASP A 199 -3.64 23.38 -0.92
C ASP A 199 -4.12 23.34 -2.37
N LYS A 200 -3.20 23.30 -3.34
CA LYS A 200 -3.54 23.19 -4.78
C LYS A 200 -4.24 21.88 -5.11
N ILE A 201 -3.86 20.77 -4.49
CA ILE A 201 -4.59 19.49 -4.65
C ILE A 201 -6.00 19.62 -4.08
N LEU A 202 -6.18 20.22 -2.90
CA LEU A 202 -7.50 20.44 -2.32
C LEU A 202 -8.37 21.36 -3.18
N GLU A 203 -7.80 22.42 -3.74
CA GLU A 203 -8.48 23.31 -4.69
C GLU A 203 -8.93 22.53 -5.94
N LYS A 204 -8.04 21.72 -6.51
CA LYS A 204 -8.36 20.89 -7.67
C LYS A 204 -9.43 19.84 -7.35
N MET A 205 -9.40 19.25 -6.17
CA MET A 205 -10.46 18.35 -5.72
C MET A 205 -11.82 19.05 -5.64
N LYS A 206 -11.88 20.33 -5.19
CA LYS A 206 -13.12 21.13 -5.19
C LYS A 206 -13.62 21.46 -6.61
N GLU A 207 -12.73 21.56 -7.60
CA GLU A 207 -13.14 21.69 -9.01
C GLU A 207 -13.78 20.40 -9.54
N PHE A 208 -13.20 19.22 -9.21
CA PHE A 208 -13.75 17.92 -9.57
C PHE A 208 -15.07 17.60 -8.84
N TYR A 209 -15.22 18.14 -7.61
CA TYR A 209 -16.36 17.92 -6.72
C TYR A 209 -16.87 19.25 -6.16
N PRO A 210 -17.63 20.06 -6.94
CA PRO A 210 -18.06 21.40 -6.54
C PRO A 210 -18.87 21.44 -5.23
N GLU A 211 -19.58 20.37 -4.90
CA GLU A 211 -20.35 20.24 -3.65
C GLU A 211 -19.50 19.68 -2.47
N MET A 212 -18.18 19.71 -2.59
CA MET A 212 -17.29 19.19 -1.57
C MET A 212 -17.31 20.07 -0.31
N THR A 213 -17.57 19.45 0.85
CA THR A 213 -17.63 20.11 2.16
C THR A 213 -16.73 19.41 3.16
N GLU A 214 -16.36 20.12 4.23
CA GLU A 214 -15.60 19.53 5.33
C GLU A 214 -16.45 18.55 6.14
N TYR A 215 -15.85 17.42 6.52
CA TYR A 215 -16.36 16.51 7.53
C TYR A 215 -15.57 16.69 8.81
N VAL A 216 -16.21 17.27 9.82
CA VAL A 216 -15.59 17.49 11.13
C VAL A 216 -15.82 16.25 12.00
N LEU A 217 -14.73 15.58 12.38
CA LEU A 217 -14.80 14.42 13.27
C LEU A 217 -15.27 14.85 14.65
N SER A 218 -16.26 14.12 15.19
CA SER A 218 -16.75 14.30 16.56
C SER A 218 -15.75 13.76 17.59
N GLU A 219 -15.87 14.19 18.84
CA GLU A 219 -15.04 13.67 19.94
C GLU A 219 -15.14 12.15 20.08
N SER A 220 -16.33 11.57 19.87
CA SER A 220 -16.53 10.13 19.92
C SER A 220 -15.83 9.38 18.80
N GLU A 221 -15.74 9.98 17.61
CA GLU A 221 -15.00 9.43 16.45
C GLU A 221 -13.50 9.53 16.68
N LEU A 222 -13.02 10.67 17.17
CA LEU A 222 -11.63 10.84 17.56
C LEU A 222 -11.20 9.83 18.62
N ALA A 223 -12.06 9.57 19.62
CA ALA A 223 -11.81 8.55 20.64
C ALA A 223 -11.70 7.14 20.04
N LYS A 224 -12.54 6.78 19.05
CA LYS A 224 -12.47 5.48 18.37
C LYS A 224 -11.20 5.36 17.51
N ILE A 225 -10.80 6.44 16.85
CA ILE A 225 -9.54 6.47 16.09
C ILE A 225 -8.36 6.26 17.04
N GLN A 226 -8.35 6.94 18.18
CA GLN A 226 -7.33 6.80 19.22
C GLN A 226 -7.26 5.37 19.78
N ASP A 227 -8.41 4.76 20.08
CA ASP A 227 -8.49 3.37 20.54
C ASP A 227 -7.93 2.38 19.49
N SER A 228 -8.28 2.56 18.24
CA SER A 228 -7.76 1.77 17.12
C SER A 228 -6.25 1.98 16.91
N TYR A 229 -5.76 3.20 17.04
CA TYR A 229 -4.34 3.52 17.05
C TYR A 229 -3.60 2.73 18.12
N GLU A 230 -4.06 2.78 19.37
CA GLU A 230 -3.41 2.16 20.52
C GLU A 230 -3.47 0.62 20.49
N LYS A 231 -4.63 0.06 20.13
CA LYS A 231 -4.87 -1.39 20.18
C LYS A 231 -4.47 -2.16 18.93
N GLN A 232 -4.32 -1.48 17.79
CA GLN A 232 -3.99 -2.12 16.53
C GLN A 232 -2.80 -1.47 15.83
N PHE A 233 -2.96 -0.27 15.28
CA PHE A 233 -2.03 0.27 14.28
C PHE A 233 -0.66 0.67 14.84
N ASN A 234 -0.56 0.98 16.13
CA ASN A 234 0.69 1.29 16.82
C ASN A 234 1.28 0.08 17.57
N THR A 235 0.79 -1.14 17.32
CA THR A 235 1.28 -2.34 17.98
C THR A 235 2.36 -3.04 17.16
N TRP A 236 3.24 -3.76 17.87
CA TRP A 236 4.23 -4.63 17.25
C TRP A 236 3.57 -5.77 16.46
N ASP A 237 2.52 -6.38 17.03
CA ASP A 237 1.81 -7.51 16.41
C ASP A 237 1.21 -7.13 15.06
N TRP A 238 0.60 -5.96 14.93
CA TRP A 238 0.07 -5.47 13.65
C TRP A 238 1.16 -5.26 12.61
N THR A 239 2.27 -4.65 13.01
CA THR A 239 3.33 -4.21 12.08
C THR A 239 4.25 -5.35 11.68
N TYR A 240 4.69 -6.16 12.65
CA TYR A 240 5.67 -7.21 12.43
C TYR A 240 5.05 -8.61 12.46
N GLY A 241 4.02 -8.82 13.30
CA GLY A 241 3.43 -10.12 13.54
C GLY A 241 4.41 -11.10 14.19
N GLN A 242 3.96 -12.32 14.38
CA GLN A 242 4.84 -13.42 14.75
C GLN A 242 5.36 -14.07 13.48
N SER A 243 6.67 -14.16 13.33
CA SER A 243 7.28 -14.96 12.25
C SER A 243 7.04 -16.44 12.58
N PRO A 244 6.31 -17.21 11.75
CA PRO A 244 6.08 -18.63 12.00
C PRO A 244 7.38 -19.41 11.83
N GLU A 245 7.52 -20.52 12.56
CA GLU A 245 8.50 -21.55 12.21
C GLU A 245 8.14 -22.17 10.88
N TYR A 246 9.12 -22.39 10.00
CA TYR A 246 8.90 -22.98 8.68
C TYR A 246 10.04 -23.94 8.32
N THR A 247 9.71 -24.95 7.51
CA THR A 247 10.67 -25.91 6.95
C THR A 247 10.97 -25.63 5.47
N VAL A 248 10.09 -24.89 4.80
CA VAL A 248 10.21 -24.54 3.38
C VAL A 248 9.95 -23.04 3.20
N GLU A 249 10.85 -22.36 2.48
CA GLU A 249 10.69 -20.99 2.02
C GLU A 249 10.73 -20.96 0.49
N ARG A 250 9.78 -20.22 -0.11
CA ARG A 250 9.74 -19.98 -1.55
C ARG A 250 9.48 -18.52 -1.84
N ASN A 251 10.12 -18.02 -2.88
CA ASN A 251 9.98 -16.64 -3.34
C ASN A 251 9.81 -16.63 -4.86
N VAL A 252 8.65 -16.19 -5.35
CA VAL A 252 8.36 -16.13 -6.79
C VAL A 252 7.85 -14.75 -7.14
N ARG A 253 8.35 -14.19 -8.26
CA ARG A 253 7.90 -12.90 -8.77
C ARG A 253 7.19 -13.09 -10.11
N TYR A 254 5.97 -12.55 -10.17
CA TYR A 254 5.15 -12.46 -11.37
C TYR A 254 4.98 -10.99 -11.80
N PRO A 255 4.49 -10.70 -13.01
CA PRO A 255 4.15 -9.33 -13.41
C PRO A 255 3.17 -8.64 -12.45
N ALA A 256 2.26 -9.42 -11.85
CA ALA A 256 1.24 -8.95 -10.90
C ALA A 256 1.77 -8.69 -9.48
N GLY A 257 2.96 -9.18 -9.12
CA GLY A 257 3.58 -8.99 -7.81
C GLY A 257 4.47 -10.17 -7.39
N LYS A 258 5.09 -10.04 -6.20
CA LYS A 258 5.87 -11.11 -5.56
C LYS A 258 4.96 -11.90 -4.62
N ILE A 259 5.11 -13.22 -4.58
CA ILE A 259 4.62 -14.10 -3.52
C ILE A 259 5.83 -14.70 -2.81
N SER A 260 5.83 -14.65 -1.48
CA SER A 260 6.78 -15.31 -0.58
C SER A 260 5.99 -16.25 0.32
N THR A 261 6.27 -17.55 0.23
CA THR A 261 5.58 -18.59 1.00
C THR A 261 6.53 -19.19 2.01
N TYR A 262 6.07 -19.36 3.24
CA TYR A 262 6.75 -20.02 4.36
C TYR A 262 5.84 -21.13 4.85
N ALA A 263 6.21 -22.38 4.61
CA ALA A 263 5.40 -23.54 4.96
C ALA A 263 6.13 -24.44 5.97
N ASN A 264 5.42 -24.92 6.97
CA ASN A 264 5.85 -26.04 7.77
C ASN A 264 5.23 -27.30 7.18
N VAL A 265 6.09 -28.20 6.67
CA VAL A 265 5.70 -29.44 5.99
C VAL A 265 6.24 -30.63 6.77
N GLU A 266 5.35 -31.52 7.19
CA GLU A 266 5.68 -32.75 7.88
C GLU A 266 5.02 -33.93 7.16
N ASN A 267 5.81 -34.98 6.89
CA ASN A 267 5.34 -36.16 6.16
C ASN A 267 4.65 -35.81 4.83
N SER A 268 5.22 -34.83 4.10
CA SER A 268 4.67 -34.30 2.85
C SER A 268 3.29 -33.63 2.99
N ILE A 269 2.87 -33.25 4.20
CA ILE A 269 1.59 -32.57 4.48
C ILE A 269 1.88 -31.17 5.01
N ILE A 270 1.16 -30.18 4.51
CA ILE A 270 1.21 -28.79 5.00
C ILE A 270 0.59 -28.75 6.40
N LYS A 271 1.38 -28.42 7.42
CA LYS A 271 0.92 -28.20 8.79
C LYS A 271 0.55 -26.74 9.06
N SER A 272 1.31 -25.85 8.48
CA SER A 272 1.01 -24.42 8.45
C SER A 272 1.65 -23.79 7.21
N VAL A 273 1.08 -22.71 6.73
CA VAL A 273 1.64 -21.89 5.65
C VAL A 273 1.37 -20.43 5.93
N LYS A 274 2.34 -19.58 5.60
CA LYS A 274 2.21 -18.13 5.61
C LYS A 274 2.59 -17.58 4.26
N ILE A 275 1.76 -16.67 3.74
CA ILE A 275 1.91 -16.09 2.42
C ILE A 275 2.07 -14.59 2.53
N TYR A 276 3.20 -14.07 2.07
CA TYR A 276 3.54 -12.65 2.05
C TYR A 276 3.80 -12.18 0.62
N GLY A 277 3.72 -10.87 0.38
CA GLY A 277 4.05 -10.32 -0.94
C GLY A 277 3.66 -8.87 -1.13
N ASP A 278 3.90 -8.39 -2.35
CA ASP A 278 3.53 -7.05 -2.80
C ASP A 278 2.36 -7.09 -3.81
N PHE A 279 1.56 -8.16 -3.76
CA PHE A 279 0.34 -8.33 -4.55
C PHE A 279 -0.84 -7.52 -3.96
N PHE A 280 -1.86 -7.32 -4.78
CA PHE A 280 -3.14 -6.76 -4.38
C PHE A 280 -4.19 -7.88 -4.28
N GLY A 281 -5.17 -7.71 -3.41
CA GLY A 281 -6.30 -8.60 -3.24
C GLY A 281 -7.35 -7.95 -2.34
N ILE A 282 -8.59 -8.43 -2.41
CA ILE A 282 -9.72 -8.01 -1.59
C ILE A 282 -9.80 -8.86 -0.33
N GLY A 283 -9.67 -10.19 -0.52
CA GLY A 283 -9.77 -11.19 0.52
C GLY A 283 -8.63 -11.15 1.53
N ASP A 284 -8.83 -11.79 2.67
CA ASP A 284 -7.77 -12.02 3.63
C ASP A 284 -6.99 -13.29 3.25
N VAL A 285 -5.68 -13.15 3.07
CA VAL A 285 -4.82 -14.27 2.64
C VAL A 285 -4.81 -15.40 3.68
N SER A 286 -5.16 -15.12 4.94
CA SER A 286 -5.33 -16.14 5.97
C SER A 286 -6.36 -17.22 5.60
N ASP A 287 -7.38 -16.89 4.80
CA ASP A 287 -8.36 -17.87 4.30
C ASP A 287 -7.67 -18.94 3.41
N ILE A 288 -6.71 -18.50 2.58
CA ILE A 288 -5.90 -19.39 1.75
C ILE A 288 -4.95 -20.22 2.60
N GLU A 289 -4.31 -19.59 3.59
CA GLU A 289 -3.40 -20.25 4.51
C GLU A 289 -4.12 -21.37 5.27
N GLU A 290 -5.31 -21.11 5.79
CA GLU A 290 -6.15 -22.10 6.48
C GLU A 290 -6.66 -23.18 5.53
N LEU A 291 -7.07 -22.81 4.32
CA LEU A 291 -7.54 -23.74 3.29
C LEU A 291 -6.49 -24.82 2.95
N LEU A 292 -5.21 -24.46 3.00
CA LEU A 292 -4.10 -25.35 2.61
C LEU A 292 -3.60 -26.23 3.75
N VAL A 293 -4.01 -26.03 4.99
CA VAL A 293 -3.65 -26.90 6.11
C VAL A 293 -4.20 -28.31 5.89
N GLY A 294 -3.35 -29.31 6.02
CA GLY A 294 -3.69 -30.73 5.80
C GLY A 294 -3.60 -31.20 4.34
N VAL A 295 -3.33 -30.29 3.39
CA VAL A 295 -3.14 -30.64 1.98
C VAL A 295 -1.74 -31.22 1.76
N PRO A 296 -1.59 -32.27 0.92
CA PRO A 296 -0.26 -32.73 0.48
C PRO A 296 0.55 -31.59 -0.14
N TYR A 297 1.84 -31.53 0.18
CA TYR A 297 2.75 -30.51 -0.38
C TYR A 297 3.21 -30.92 -1.78
N GLU A 298 2.23 -31.09 -2.68
CA GLU A 298 2.38 -31.47 -4.07
C GLU A 298 1.58 -30.50 -4.96
N TYR A 299 2.11 -30.19 -6.16
CA TYR A 299 1.52 -29.17 -7.03
C TYR A 299 0.06 -29.45 -7.40
N GLU A 300 -0.25 -30.68 -7.80
CA GLU A 300 -1.60 -31.04 -8.23
C GLU A 300 -2.62 -30.99 -7.09
N ASP A 301 -2.24 -31.36 -5.87
CA ASP A 301 -3.10 -31.31 -4.69
C ASP A 301 -3.38 -29.87 -4.26
N VAL A 302 -2.34 -29.03 -4.20
CA VAL A 302 -2.47 -27.60 -3.89
C VAL A 302 -3.29 -26.89 -4.96
N LEU A 303 -3.04 -27.15 -6.25
CA LEU A 303 -3.80 -26.58 -7.35
C LEU A 303 -5.28 -27.00 -7.29
N ALA A 304 -5.55 -28.29 -7.06
CA ALA A 304 -6.91 -28.80 -6.93
C ALA A 304 -7.65 -28.11 -5.77
N LYS A 305 -6.96 -27.91 -4.65
CA LYS A 305 -7.54 -27.22 -3.49
C LYS A 305 -7.81 -25.74 -3.76
N LEU A 306 -6.88 -25.03 -4.40
CA LEU A 306 -7.05 -23.61 -4.77
C LEU A 306 -8.17 -23.41 -5.81
N LYS A 307 -8.41 -24.37 -6.71
CA LYS A 307 -9.52 -24.31 -7.67
C LYS A 307 -10.91 -24.42 -7.03
N THR A 308 -11.02 -24.72 -5.74
CA THR A 308 -12.31 -24.72 -5.01
C THR A 308 -12.79 -23.30 -4.64
N ILE A 309 -11.96 -22.30 -4.85
CA ILE A 309 -12.24 -20.89 -4.50
C ILE A 309 -11.85 -19.97 -5.66
N ASP A 310 -12.31 -18.73 -5.61
CA ASP A 310 -11.84 -17.69 -6.53
C ASP A 310 -10.52 -17.08 -6.01
N THR A 311 -9.39 -17.58 -6.51
CA THR A 311 -8.06 -17.09 -6.12
C THR A 311 -7.81 -15.64 -6.55
N THR A 312 -8.53 -15.11 -7.56
CA THR A 312 -8.36 -13.72 -8.00
C THR A 312 -8.86 -12.71 -6.96
N HIS A 313 -9.77 -13.14 -6.09
CA HIS A 313 -10.22 -12.37 -4.93
C HIS A 313 -9.07 -12.06 -3.96
N TYR A 314 -8.09 -12.95 -3.83
CA TYR A 314 -6.95 -12.84 -2.91
C TYR A 314 -5.69 -12.33 -3.60
N PHE A 315 -5.47 -12.73 -4.85
CA PHE A 315 -4.25 -12.43 -5.63
C PHE A 315 -4.63 -11.81 -6.98
N SER A 316 -5.18 -10.61 -6.96
CA SER A 316 -5.60 -9.91 -8.17
C SER A 316 -4.56 -9.99 -9.30
N ARG A 317 -5.01 -10.30 -10.52
CA ARG A 317 -4.20 -10.44 -11.73
C ARG A 317 -3.18 -11.60 -11.72
N MET A 318 -3.30 -12.54 -10.79
CA MET A 318 -2.54 -13.79 -10.80
C MET A 318 -3.48 -14.97 -11.10
N THR A 319 -3.00 -15.93 -11.87
CA THR A 319 -3.76 -17.17 -12.11
C THR A 319 -3.63 -18.12 -10.93
N THR A 320 -4.59 -19.02 -10.78
CA THR A 320 -4.56 -20.07 -9.75
C THR A 320 -3.30 -20.93 -9.88
N GLU A 321 -2.86 -21.19 -11.11
CA GLU A 321 -1.64 -21.94 -11.42
C GLU A 321 -0.38 -21.20 -10.97
N GLU A 322 -0.32 -19.88 -11.14
CA GLU A 322 0.79 -19.06 -10.63
C GLU A 322 0.86 -19.08 -9.11
N VAL A 323 -0.29 -18.97 -8.44
CA VAL A 323 -0.37 -19.05 -6.97
C VAL A 323 0.07 -20.45 -6.49
N ALA A 324 -0.44 -21.52 -7.08
CA ALA A 324 -0.04 -22.89 -6.74
C ALA A 324 1.48 -23.11 -6.90
N LYS A 325 2.07 -22.65 -8.01
CA LYS A 325 3.52 -22.70 -8.25
C LYS A 325 4.32 -21.89 -7.23
N ALA A 326 3.81 -20.77 -6.77
CA ALA A 326 4.47 -19.97 -5.73
C ALA A 326 4.48 -20.69 -4.38
N ILE A 327 3.56 -21.63 -4.14
CA ILE A 327 3.45 -22.39 -2.90
C ILE A 327 4.32 -23.65 -2.93
N VAL A 328 4.29 -24.43 -4.02
CA VAL A 328 4.84 -25.82 -4.02
C VAL A 328 5.88 -26.09 -5.10
N ALA A 329 5.80 -25.52 -6.30
CA ALA A 329 6.60 -25.97 -7.45
C ALA A 329 8.05 -25.48 -7.52
#